data_cec6df6076cbcd04df9f7fa22036e70b
#
_entry.id   cec6df6076cbcd04df9f7fa22036e70b
#
_cell.length_a   1.000
_cell.length_b   1.000
_cell.length_c   1.000
_cell.angle_alpha   90.00
_cell.angle_beta   90.00
_cell.angle_gamma   90.00
#
_symmetry.space_group_name_H-M   'P 1'
#
loop_
_entity.id
_entity.type
_entity.pdbx_description
1 polymer ?
#
loop_
_entity_poly.entity_id
_entity_poly.type
_entity_poly.pdbx_seq_one_letter_code
_entity_poly.pdbx_strand_id
1 'polypeptide(L)'
;VNAEADGYINYFVPEGSRVGKETNVYSLSSQKLVLSSGQATEEEQQQSVSAEERQMILQQTQSFSENFQNSRFEETYTFKESVENVLSSSSSQSKQSQLTSLIQSGAEGVTAYSAADDGIVVYSVDGYEGITAEQVTADMLSRADYKSTEFTDNTKVKAGDAAYKLVTGEEWTVVIVLNEEMAQELADTSSVQVRFSKDSETATGSLSIYNTEDKDVNLGFITFNESMVRYVGERFLDIQLVLEDESGLKIPKSSVVEQEFYTVPQDYITQGGDSSQSGVLVQTDANTTTFEEAKVYYRDNETGMVYLNADAFEEGTVLVKPDSSETYSMSEKGTLHGVFNINKGYAEFKQVQILSENEEYYIVESGSDYGLTNYDHIALDGSEIREDEIIF
;
A
#
# COMPACT_ATOMS: atom_id res chain seq x y z
N VAL A 1 -1.03 11.84 -31.05
CA VAL A 1 -1.77 12.14 -32.30
C VAL A 1 -1.40 13.55 -32.74
N ASN A 2 -1.11 13.73 -34.01
CA ASN A 2 -0.69 15.01 -34.56
C ASN A 2 -1.84 15.71 -35.27
N ALA A 3 -1.79 17.07 -35.32
CA ALA A 3 -2.73 17.89 -36.05
C ALA A 3 -2.62 17.62 -37.56
N GLU A 4 -3.76 17.46 -38.22
CA GLU A 4 -3.81 17.15 -39.65
C GLU A 4 -3.66 18.36 -40.56
N ALA A 5 -3.93 19.59 -40.04
CA ALA A 5 -3.85 20.84 -40.77
C ALA A 5 -3.42 22.01 -39.86
N ASP A 6 -3.08 23.12 -40.50
CA ASP A 6 -2.81 24.38 -39.79
C ASP A 6 -4.12 24.98 -39.27
N GLY A 7 -4.13 25.55 -38.07
CA GLY A 7 -5.30 26.20 -37.52
C GLY A 7 -5.22 26.53 -36.04
N TYR A 8 -6.34 26.98 -35.50
CA TYR A 8 -6.54 27.13 -34.05
C TYR A 8 -7.28 25.89 -33.52
N ILE A 9 -6.65 25.14 -32.59
CA ILE A 9 -7.20 23.92 -32.04
C ILE A 9 -8.20 24.21 -30.92
N ASN A 10 -9.31 23.47 -30.89
CA ASN A 10 -10.28 23.45 -29.79
C ASN A 10 -10.75 22.04 -29.54
N TYR A 11 -10.85 21.69 -28.26
CA TYR A 11 -11.13 20.32 -27.81
C TYR A 11 -12.60 20.10 -27.44
N PHE A 12 -13.16 18.96 -27.86
CA PHE A 12 -14.56 18.60 -27.61
C PHE A 12 -14.74 17.91 -26.27
N VAL A 13 -13.80 17.05 -25.88
CA VAL A 13 -13.93 16.20 -24.72
C VAL A 13 -12.99 16.64 -23.60
N PRO A 14 -13.36 16.43 -22.33
CA PRO A 14 -12.46 16.70 -21.21
C PRO A 14 -11.22 15.77 -21.24
N GLU A 15 -10.13 16.22 -20.64
CA GLU A 15 -8.98 15.38 -20.36
C GLU A 15 -9.37 14.18 -19.49
N GLY A 16 -8.71 13.03 -19.68
CA GLY A 16 -9.03 11.80 -18.97
C GLY A 16 -10.29 11.08 -19.47
N SER A 17 -11.00 11.64 -20.47
CA SER A 17 -12.19 11.00 -21.03
C SER A 17 -11.83 9.82 -21.90
N ARG A 18 -12.60 8.71 -21.78
CA ARG A 18 -12.55 7.60 -22.73
C ARG A 18 -13.32 7.97 -24.00
N VAL A 19 -12.67 7.80 -25.13
CA VAL A 19 -13.24 8.08 -26.46
C VAL A 19 -13.17 6.84 -27.34
N GLY A 20 -14.15 6.71 -28.23
CA GLY A 20 -14.13 5.71 -29.30
C GLY A 20 -13.67 6.35 -30.61
N LYS A 21 -13.27 5.51 -31.56
CA LYS A 21 -12.69 5.90 -32.87
C LYS A 21 -13.51 6.90 -33.68
N GLU A 22 -14.82 6.99 -33.48
CA GLU A 22 -15.71 7.93 -34.15
C GLU A 22 -15.99 9.20 -33.33
N THR A 23 -15.46 9.29 -32.12
CA THR A 23 -15.68 10.44 -31.23
C THR A 23 -14.84 11.62 -31.66
N ASN A 24 -15.45 12.77 -31.92
CA ASN A 24 -14.73 14.01 -32.20
C ASN A 24 -13.93 14.43 -30.97
N VAL A 25 -12.61 14.55 -31.11
CA VAL A 25 -11.71 14.96 -30.05
C VAL A 25 -11.35 16.42 -30.13
N TYR A 26 -11.02 16.89 -31.32
CA TYR A 26 -10.66 18.31 -31.52
C TYR A 26 -11.21 18.86 -32.84
N SER A 27 -11.23 20.18 -32.93
CA SER A 27 -11.48 20.90 -34.18
C SER A 27 -10.33 21.85 -34.50
N LEU A 28 -10.10 22.08 -35.77
CA LEU A 28 -9.24 23.15 -36.28
C LEU A 28 -10.08 24.22 -36.93
N SER A 29 -9.76 25.48 -36.66
CA SER A 29 -10.41 26.63 -37.24
C SER A 29 -9.39 27.61 -37.82
N SER A 30 -9.76 28.31 -38.88
CA SER A 30 -8.92 29.34 -39.54
C SER A 30 -8.70 30.59 -38.68
N GLN A 31 -9.61 30.82 -37.73
CA GLN A 31 -9.58 31.94 -36.79
C GLN A 31 -9.90 31.44 -35.38
N LYS A 32 -9.49 32.21 -34.36
CA LYS A 32 -9.86 31.88 -32.95
C LYS A 32 -11.37 31.84 -32.82
N LEU A 33 -11.89 30.75 -32.27
CA LEU A 33 -13.28 30.61 -31.95
C LEU A 33 -13.59 31.31 -30.62
N VAL A 34 -14.55 32.20 -30.63
CA VAL A 34 -15.14 32.73 -29.39
C VAL A 34 -16.26 31.77 -29.01
N LEU A 35 -15.88 30.67 -28.38
CA LEU A 35 -16.84 29.80 -27.74
C LEU A 35 -17.24 30.48 -26.43
N SER A 36 -18.51 30.87 -26.35
CA SER A 36 -19.05 31.54 -25.17
C SER A 36 -18.97 30.57 -23.94
N SER A 37 -17.86 30.59 -23.23
CA SER A 37 -17.99 30.44 -21.80
C SER A 37 -18.72 31.71 -21.34
N GLY A 38 -20.07 31.67 -21.41
CA GLY A 38 -20.95 32.79 -21.09
C GLY A 38 -20.24 34.12 -20.82
N GLN A 39 -20.18 35.04 -21.81
CA GLN A 39 -20.35 36.44 -21.48
C GLN A 39 -21.84 36.63 -21.12
N ALA A 40 -22.22 35.96 -20.07
CA ALA A 40 -23.41 36.22 -19.32
C ALA A 40 -23.13 37.50 -18.52
N THR A 41 -24.01 38.47 -18.61
CA THR A 41 -24.15 39.55 -17.64
C THR A 41 -24.06 38.97 -16.21
N GLU A 42 -23.65 39.76 -15.21
CA GLU A 42 -23.48 39.27 -13.81
C GLU A 42 -24.68 38.48 -13.27
N GLU A 43 -25.87 38.64 -13.86
CA GLU A 43 -27.10 37.88 -13.57
C GLU A 43 -27.16 36.50 -14.26
N GLU A 44 -26.44 36.27 -15.37
CA GLU A 44 -26.37 34.99 -16.08
C GLU A 44 -25.15 34.12 -15.63
N GLN A 45 -24.13 34.71 -14.98
CA GLN A 45 -23.05 33.94 -14.34
C GLN A 45 -23.55 33.05 -13.19
N GLN A 46 -24.71 33.35 -12.63
CA GLN A 46 -25.36 32.46 -11.62
C GLN A 46 -26.09 31.26 -12.26
N GLN A 47 -26.23 31.21 -13.61
CA GLN A 47 -26.93 30.13 -14.32
C GLN A 47 -25.99 29.15 -15.03
N SER A 48 -24.68 29.24 -14.87
CA SER A 48 -23.71 28.39 -15.58
C SER A 48 -23.66 26.92 -15.06
N VAL A 49 -24.22 26.66 -13.91
CA VAL A 49 -24.34 25.33 -13.33
C VAL A 49 -25.80 24.93 -13.35
N SER A 50 -26.13 23.77 -13.95
CA SER A 50 -27.52 23.30 -14.02
C SER A 50 -28.09 23.03 -12.61
N ALA A 51 -29.43 22.97 -12.49
CA ALA A 51 -30.04 22.67 -11.21
C ALA A 51 -29.63 21.29 -10.66
N GLU A 52 -29.42 20.33 -11.55
CA GLU A 52 -28.99 18.96 -11.22
C GLU A 52 -27.54 18.94 -10.71
N GLU A 53 -26.65 19.66 -11.36
CA GLU A 53 -25.24 19.79 -10.95
C GLU A 53 -25.09 20.52 -9.62
N ARG A 54 -25.88 21.59 -9.40
CA ARG A 54 -25.94 22.26 -8.09
C ARG A 54 -26.38 21.30 -7.01
N GLN A 55 -27.37 20.45 -7.31
CA GLN A 55 -27.85 19.46 -6.35
C GLN A 55 -26.78 18.41 -6.06
N MET A 56 -26.03 17.94 -7.08
CA MET A 56 -24.91 17.00 -6.88
C MET A 56 -23.80 17.63 -6.05
N ILE A 57 -23.39 18.86 -6.35
CA ILE A 57 -22.36 19.58 -5.58
C ILE A 57 -22.81 19.80 -4.14
N LEU A 58 -24.08 20.17 -3.91
CA LEU A 58 -24.65 20.34 -2.58
C LEU A 58 -24.66 19.02 -1.81
N GLN A 59 -25.06 17.92 -2.45
CA GLN A 59 -25.05 16.60 -1.82
C GLN A 59 -23.64 16.15 -1.47
N GLN A 60 -22.66 16.34 -2.36
CA GLN A 60 -21.26 16.03 -2.10
C GLN A 60 -20.70 16.89 -0.95
N THR A 61 -21.01 18.20 -0.96
CA THR A 61 -20.59 19.14 0.09
C THR A 61 -21.18 18.75 1.44
N GLN A 62 -22.45 18.37 1.46
CA GLN A 62 -23.11 17.92 2.70
C GLN A 62 -22.51 16.64 3.22
N SER A 63 -22.33 15.63 2.36
CA SER A 63 -21.68 14.37 2.72
C SER A 63 -20.25 14.57 3.23
N PHE A 64 -19.48 15.44 2.57
CA PHE A 64 -18.13 15.80 3.01
C PHE A 64 -18.16 16.49 4.39
N SER A 65 -19.06 17.47 4.58
CA SER A 65 -19.19 18.20 5.85
C SER A 65 -19.59 17.31 7.02
N GLU A 66 -20.46 16.31 6.79
CA GLU A 66 -20.93 15.37 7.81
C GLU A 66 -19.84 14.35 8.21
N ASN A 67 -18.97 13.96 7.27
CA ASN A 67 -17.96 12.92 7.49
C ASN A 67 -16.54 13.46 7.70
N PHE A 68 -16.31 14.78 7.56
CA PHE A 68 -14.99 15.38 7.65
C PHE A 68 -14.35 15.19 9.03
N GLN A 69 -13.14 14.65 9.04
CA GLN A 69 -12.30 14.50 10.23
C GLN A 69 -10.96 15.20 10.00
N ASN A 70 -10.53 16.03 10.95
CA ASN A 70 -9.25 16.76 10.88
C ASN A 70 -8.02 15.84 10.70
N SER A 71 -8.13 14.57 11.08
CA SER A 71 -7.09 13.55 10.90
C SER A 71 -6.99 12.99 9.48
N ARG A 72 -7.98 13.30 8.62
CA ARG A 72 -8.07 12.85 7.22
C ARG A 72 -8.12 14.04 6.27
N PHE A 73 -7.14 14.93 6.40
CA PHE A 73 -7.11 16.15 5.58
C PHE A 73 -7.00 15.85 4.07
N GLU A 74 -6.49 14.69 3.69
CA GLU A 74 -6.44 14.17 2.31
C GLU A 74 -7.83 14.09 1.64
N GLU A 75 -8.90 13.81 2.41
CA GLU A 75 -10.28 13.79 1.89
C GLU A 75 -10.71 15.15 1.31
N THR A 76 -10.05 16.23 1.71
CA THR A 76 -10.30 17.59 1.17
C THR A 76 -9.87 17.69 -0.29
N TYR A 77 -8.79 17.03 -0.67
CA TYR A 77 -8.31 17.02 -2.05
C TYR A 77 -9.23 16.20 -2.94
N THR A 78 -9.66 15.03 -2.48
CA THR A 78 -10.62 14.17 -3.19
C THR A 78 -11.96 14.89 -3.40
N PHE A 79 -12.44 15.61 -2.38
CA PHE A 79 -13.65 16.44 -2.49
C PHE A 79 -13.46 17.58 -3.51
N LYS A 80 -12.33 18.30 -3.45
CA LYS A 80 -12.02 19.36 -4.41
C LYS A 80 -12.04 18.82 -5.84
N GLU A 81 -11.37 17.69 -6.08
CA GLU A 81 -11.30 17.04 -7.39
C GLU A 81 -12.70 16.60 -7.88
N SER A 82 -13.54 16.05 -7.01
CA SER A 82 -14.90 15.65 -7.37
C SER A 82 -15.77 16.83 -7.79
N VAL A 83 -15.63 17.98 -7.12
CA VAL A 83 -16.35 19.21 -7.47
C VAL A 83 -15.80 19.81 -8.78
N GLU A 84 -14.48 19.82 -8.97
CA GLU A 84 -13.85 20.28 -10.22
C GLU A 84 -14.28 19.42 -11.41
N ASN A 85 -14.42 18.11 -11.24
CA ASN A 85 -14.91 17.19 -12.27
C ASN A 85 -16.37 17.49 -12.68
N VAL A 86 -17.25 17.77 -11.73
CA VAL A 86 -18.64 18.15 -12.02
C VAL A 86 -18.67 19.47 -12.81
N LEU A 87 -17.90 20.48 -12.38
CA LEU A 87 -17.84 21.78 -13.05
C LEU A 87 -17.21 21.70 -14.45
N SER A 88 -16.18 20.87 -14.61
CA SER A 88 -15.50 20.64 -15.89
C SER A 88 -16.40 19.91 -16.88
N SER A 89 -17.19 18.94 -16.43
CA SER A 89 -18.15 18.20 -17.26
C SER A 89 -19.20 19.14 -17.85
N SER A 90 -19.74 20.03 -17.04
CA SER A 90 -20.75 21.03 -17.42
C SER A 90 -20.21 21.99 -18.49
N SER A 91 -19.04 22.56 -18.22
CA SER A 91 -18.37 23.47 -19.17
C SER A 91 -18.06 22.77 -20.48
N SER A 92 -17.59 21.52 -20.43
CA SER A 92 -17.28 20.75 -21.64
C SER A 92 -18.50 20.40 -22.45
N GLN A 93 -19.64 20.09 -21.83
CA GLN A 93 -20.87 19.73 -22.49
C GLN A 93 -21.47 20.94 -23.25
N SER A 94 -21.41 22.14 -22.65
CA SER A 94 -21.82 23.40 -23.32
C SER A 94 -20.91 23.68 -24.49
N LYS A 95 -19.60 23.57 -24.35
CA LYS A 95 -18.62 23.77 -25.41
C LYS A 95 -18.78 22.77 -26.56
N GLN A 96 -18.97 21.51 -26.26
CA GLN A 96 -19.21 20.44 -27.22
C GLN A 96 -20.48 20.75 -28.06
N SER A 97 -21.55 21.19 -27.41
CA SER A 97 -22.80 21.55 -28.07
C SER A 97 -22.59 22.73 -29.01
N GLN A 98 -21.84 23.76 -28.62
CA GLN A 98 -21.52 24.90 -29.44
C GLN A 98 -20.65 24.51 -30.65
N LEU A 99 -19.59 23.76 -30.46
CA LEU A 99 -18.73 23.25 -31.54
C LEU A 99 -19.51 22.38 -32.51
N THR A 100 -20.36 21.49 -32.01
CA THR A 100 -21.24 20.65 -32.84
C THR A 100 -22.18 21.46 -33.67
N SER A 101 -22.77 22.52 -33.09
CA SER A 101 -23.67 23.43 -33.81
C SER A 101 -22.94 24.21 -34.89
N LEU A 102 -21.69 24.68 -34.65
CA LEU A 102 -20.87 25.34 -35.66
C LEU A 102 -20.57 24.41 -36.84
N ILE A 103 -20.24 23.17 -36.61
CA ILE A 103 -19.97 22.17 -37.66
C ILE A 103 -21.24 21.86 -38.44
N GLN A 104 -22.35 21.61 -37.76
CA GLN A 104 -23.65 21.31 -38.42
C GLN A 104 -24.17 22.48 -39.25
N SER A 105 -23.90 23.74 -38.82
CA SER A 105 -24.26 24.93 -39.59
C SER A 105 -23.38 25.14 -40.81
N GLY A 106 -22.34 24.32 -41.03
CA GLY A 106 -21.41 24.47 -42.14
C GLY A 106 -20.55 25.73 -42.03
N ALA A 107 -20.20 26.16 -40.81
CA ALA A 107 -19.37 27.34 -40.61
C ALA A 107 -18.05 27.19 -41.38
N GLU A 108 -17.79 28.11 -42.31
CA GLU A 108 -16.58 28.05 -43.13
C GLU A 108 -15.33 28.11 -42.28
N GLY A 109 -14.41 27.14 -42.51
CA GLY A 109 -13.11 27.14 -41.90
C GLY A 109 -13.04 26.44 -40.51
N VAL A 110 -14.08 25.66 -40.13
CA VAL A 110 -14.05 24.80 -38.96
C VAL A 110 -14.16 23.34 -39.37
N THR A 111 -13.17 22.52 -39.02
CA THR A 111 -13.15 21.08 -39.31
C THR A 111 -12.96 20.29 -38.02
N ALA A 112 -13.78 19.28 -37.80
CA ALA A 112 -13.66 18.37 -36.66
C ALA A 112 -12.82 17.12 -37.02
N TYR A 113 -12.11 16.62 -36.05
CA TYR A 113 -11.28 15.45 -36.17
C TYR A 113 -11.62 14.44 -35.05
N SER A 114 -11.86 13.22 -35.48
CA SER A 114 -12.21 12.13 -34.57
C SER A 114 -10.96 11.47 -33.98
N ALA A 115 -11.16 10.70 -32.92
CA ALA A 115 -10.11 9.90 -32.33
C ALA A 115 -9.50 8.92 -33.35
N ALA A 116 -8.18 8.76 -33.31
CA ALA A 116 -7.46 7.84 -34.19
C ALA A 116 -7.78 6.37 -33.86
N ASP A 117 -8.05 6.09 -32.59
CA ASP A 117 -8.45 4.77 -32.08
C ASP A 117 -9.25 4.93 -30.79
N ASP A 118 -9.71 3.80 -30.20
CA ASP A 118 -10.32 3.79 -28.88
C ASP A 118 -9.24 4.06 -27.80
N GLY A 119 -9.56 4.85 -26.79
CA GLY A 119 -8.57 5.15 -25.74
C GLY A 119 -8.98 6.29 -24.81
N ILE A 120 -8.04 6.77 -24.03
CA ILE A 120 -8.17 7.90 -23.12
C ILE A 120 -7.37 9.08 -23.63
N VAL A 121 -8.00 10.25 -23.65
CA VAL A 121 -7.42 11.48 -24.18
C VAL A 121 -6.64 12.20 -23.08
N VAL A 122 -5.40 12.62 -23.39
CA VAL A 122 -4.55 13.44 -22.51
C VAL A 122 -4.04 14.65 -23.32
N TYR A 123 -4.16 15.83 -22.72
CA TYR A 123 -3.82 17.09 -23.38
C TYR A 123 -2.46 17.63 -22.94
N SER A 124 -1.52 16.73 -22.71
CA SER A 124 -0.14 17.08 -22.44
C SER A 124 0.82 16.09 -23.09
N VAL A 125 2.03 16.57 -23.43
CA VAL A 125 3.14 15.75 -23.88
C VAL A 125 4.42 16.19 -23.18
N ASP A 126 5.33 15.25 -22.93
CA ASP A 126 6.57 15.50 -22.21
C ASP A 126 7.83 14.99 -22.96
N GLY A 127 7.63 14.39 -24.12
CA GLY A 127 8.72 13.83 -24.94
C GLY A 127 9.10 12.40 -24.57
N TYR A 128 8.45 11.80 -23.56
CA TYR A 128 8.68 10.40 -23.14
C TYR A 128 7.66 9.42 -23.73
N GLU A 129 6.80 9.87 -24.67
CA GLU A 129 5.72 9.04 -25.23
C GLU A 129 6.21 7.81 -26.01
N GLY A 130 7.44 7.85 -26.52
CA GLY A 130 8.02 6.76 -27.29
C GLY A 130 9.09 5.95 -26.55
N ILE A 131 9.29 6.20 -25.25
CA ILE A 131 10.34 5.54 -24.50
C ILE A 131 9.95 4.10 -24.16
N THR A 132 10.92 3.18 -24.29
CA THR A 132 10.75 1.79 -23.86
C THR A 132 11.41 1.56 -22.50
N ALA A 133 11.06 0.45 -21.82
CA ALA A 133 11.61 0.10 -20.52
C ALA A 133 13.15 0.10 -20.49
N GLU A 134 13.77 -0.40 -21.55
CA GLU A 134 15.23 -0.50 -21.68
C GLU A 134 15.91 0.88 -21.82
N GLN A 135 15.17 1.91 -22.18
CA GLN A 135 15.67 3.27 -22.36
C GLN A 135 15.53 4.13 -21.11
N VAL A 136 14.82 3.64 -20.09
CA VAL A 136 14.63 4.39 -18.83
C VAL A 136 15.92 4.44 -18.05
N THR A 137 16.29 5.64 -17.62
CA THR A 137 17.46 5.89 -16.76
C THR A 137 17.05 6.54 -15.44
N ALA A 138 17.89 6.42 -14.41
CA ALA A 138 17.63 7.04 -13.11
C ALA A 138 17.44 8.56 -13.19
N ASP A 139 18.16 9.23 -14.10
CA ASP A 139 18.04 10.68 -14.30
C ASP A 139 16.64 11.09 -14.78
N MET A 140 15.98 10.24 -15.58
CA MET A 140 14.61 10.49 -16.05
C MET A 140 13.56 10.43 -14.93
N LEU A 141 13.89 9.84 -13.80
CA LEU A 141 13.00 9.75 -12.62
C LEU A 141 13.10 10.99 -11.73
N SER A 142 13.94 11.97 -12.10
CA SER A 142 14.05 13.23 -11.38
C SER A 142 13.01 14.25 -11.85
N ARG A 143 12.29 14.86 -10.91
CA ARG A 143 11.35 15.96 -11.20
C ARG A 143 12.06 17.28 -11.54
N ALA A 144 13.36 17.41 -11.25
CA ALA A 144 14.07 18.70 -11.32
C ALA A 144 14.13 19.31 -12.72
N ASP A 145 14.31 18.46 -13.75
CA ASP A 145 14.43 18.89 -15.14
C ASP A 145 13.20 18.54 -15.99
N TYR A 146 12.14 18.00 -15.35
CA TYR A 146 10.93 17.61 -16.06
C TYR A 146 10.20 18.82 -16.64
N LYS A 147 9.77 18.69 -17.88
CA LYS A 147 8.96 19.67 -18.60
C LYS A 147 7.87 18.97 -19.38
N SER A 148 6.66 19.45 -19.23
CA SER A 148 5.52 19.08 -20.07
C SER A 148 5.04 20.26 -20.88
N THR A 149 4.42 19.98 -22.00
CA THR A 149 3.70 20.96 -22.82
C THR A 149 2.22 20.64 -22.73
N GLU A 150 1.47 21.55 -22.15
CA GLU A 150 0.01 21.44 -22.07
C GLU A 150 -0.65 22.01 -23.30
N PHE A 151 -1.68 21.35 -23.79
CA PHE A 151 -2.48 21.79 -24.92
C PHE A 151 -3.72 22.52 -24.43
N THR A 152 -3.89 23.75 -24.96
CA THR A 152 -5.01 24.62 -24.58
C THR A 152 -5.81 25.04 -25.79
N ASP A 153 -7.09 25.31 -25.58
CA ASP A 153 -7.98 25.81 -26.61
C ASP A 153 -7.46 27.10 -27.25
N ASN A 154 -7.84 27.31 -28.52
CA ASN A 154 -7.44 28.47 -29.31
C ASN A 154 -5.92 28.66 -29.46
N THR A 155 -5.15 27.61 -29.25
CA THR A 155 -3.71 27.54 -29.53
C THR A 155 -3.52 27.36 -31.04
N LYS A 156 -2.61 28.12 -31.64
CA LYS A 156 -2.27 27.98 -33.05
C LYS A 156 -1.32 26.81 -33.24
N VAL A 157 -1.72 25.84 -34.06
CA VAL A 157 -0.93 24.66 -34.41
C VAL A 157 -0.68 24.61 -35.92
N LYS A 158 0.34 23.88 -36.34
CA LYS A 158 0.63 23.54 -37.72
C LYS A 158 0.36 22.07 -37.96
N ALA A 159 0.14 21.71 -39.20
CA ALA A 159 0.09 20.30 -39.60
C ALA A 159 1.36 19.54 -39.13
N GLY A 160 1.18 18.46 -38.41
CA GLY A 160 2.27 17.65 -37.82
C GLY A 160 2.65 18.01 -36.38
N ASP A 161 2.19 19.17 -35.84
CA ASP A 161 2.37 19.45 -34.41
C ASP A 161 1.53 18.50 -33.56
N ALA A 162 1.97 18.18 -32.34
CA ALA A 162 1.20 17.37 -31.42
C ALA A 162 -0.14 18.04 -31.08
N ALA A 163 -1.23 17.30 -31.21
CA ALA A 163 -2.59 17.75 -30.93
C ALA A 163 -3.12 17.21 -29.58
N TYR A 164 -2.90 15.92 -29.33
CA TYR A 164 -3.24 15.27 -28.08
C TYR A 164 -2.51 13.92 -27.98
N LYS A 165 -2.44 13.35 -26.78
CA LYS A 165 -1.98 11.98 -26.53
C LYS A 165 -3.20 11.09 -26.36
N LEU A 166 -3.20 9.93 -27.02
CA LEU A 166 -4.23 8.89 -26.88
C LEU A 166 -3.62 7.66 -26.21
N VAL A 167 -4.11 7.31 -25.04
CA VAL A 167 -3.68 6.12 -24.31
C VAL A 167 -4.61 4.98 -24.67
N THR A 168 -4.09 3.98 -25.39
CA THR A 168 -4.89 2.88 -25.97
C THR A 168 -4.76 1.57 -25.20
N GLY A 169 -3.78 1.44 -24.30
CA GLY A 169 -3.60 0.27 -23.44
C GLY A 169 -4.10 0.49 -22.02
N GLU A 170 -4.42 -0.58 -21.32
CA GLU A 170 -4.76 -0.55 -19.90
C GLU A 170 -3.58 -0.92 -19.00
N GLU A 171 -2.57 -1.57 -19.55
CA GLU A 171 -1.32 -1.85 -18.87
C GLU A 171 -0.47 -0.59 -18.74
N TRP A 172 0.05 -0.35 -17.55
CA TRP A 172 0.90 0.78 -17.26
C TRP A 172 1.93 0.42 -16.20
N THR A 173 3.05 1.13 -16.15
CA THR A 173 4.17 0.79 -15.30
C THR A 173 4.66 2.00 -14.51
N VAL A 174 4.86 1.79 -13.22
CA VAL A 174 5.57 2.72 -12.33
C VAL A 174 7.03 2.26 -12.25
N VAL A 175 7.96 3.18 -12.53
CA VAL A 175 9.39 2.91 -12.40
C VAL A 175 9.93 3.60 -11.17
N ILE A 176 10.66 2.87 -10.34
CA ILE A 176 11.26 3.35 -9.09
C ILE A 176 12.76 3.10 -9.06
N VAL A 177 13.48 3.91 -8.31
CA VAL A 177 14.89 3.68 -8.00
C VAL A 177 14.99 2.82 -6.75
N LEU A 178 15.75 1.75 -6.82
CA LEU A 178 16.04 0.86 -5.69
C LEU A 178 17.54 0.96 -5.36
N ASN A 179 17.88 1.07 -4.09
CA ASN A 179 19.24 0.86 -3.64
C ASN A 179 19.59 -0.64 -3.67
N GLU A 180 20.85 -0.98 -3.48
CA GLU A 180 21.32 -2.37 -3.56
C GLU A 180 20.64 -3.29 -2.52
N GLU A 181 20.46 -2.80 -1.29
CA GLU A 181 19.82 -3.54 -0.19
C GLU A 181 18.37 -3.90 -0.54
N MET A 182 17.58 -2.91 -0.97
CA MET A 182 16.19 -3.10 -1.36
C MET A 182 16.04 -3.97 -2.60
N ALA A 183 16.97 -3.86 -3.56
CA ALA A 183 16.99 -4.72 -4.75
C ALA A 183 17.28 -6.18 -4.40
N GLN A 184 18.14 -6.45 -3.41
CA GLN A 184 18.41 -7.79 -2.90
C GLN A 184 17.21 -8.36 -2.13
N GLU A 185 16.58 -7.56 -1.25
CA GLU A 185 15.39 -7.95 -0.49
C GLU A 185 14.22 -8.35 -1.41
N LEU A 186 14.04 -7.59 -2.50
CA LEU A 186 12.97 -7.82 -3.47
C LEU A 186 13.32 -8.80 -4.60
N ALA A 187 14.53 -9.36 -4.62
CA ALA A 187 15.04 -10.18 -5.74
C ALA A 187 14.15 -11.39 -6.07
N ASP A 188 13.57 -12.02 -5.05
CA ASP A 188 12.69 -13.18 -5.20
C ASP A 188 11.20 -12.80 -5.24
N THR A 189 10.88 -11.49 -5.18
CA THR A 189 9.52 -10.98 -5.14
C THR A 189 9.02 -10.72 -6.56
N SER A 190 7.97 -11.41 -6.98
CA SER A 190 7.38 -11.26 -8.32
C SER A 190 6.23 -10.23 -8.39
N SER A 191 5.67 -9.83 -7.25
CA SER A 191 4.60 -8.85 -7.15
C SER A 191 4.70 -8.07 -5.86
N VAL A 192 4.33 -6.80 -5.90
CA VAL A 192 4.32 -5.90 -4.73
C VAL A 192 2.99 -5.16 -4.65
N GLN A 193 2.59 -4.89 -3.43
CA GLN A 193 1.46 -4.02 -3.18
C GLN A 193 1.95 -2.58 -3.08
N VAL A 194 1.29 -1.68 -3.81
CA VAL A 194 1.64 -0.25 -3.87
C VAL A 194 0.48 0.58 -3.38
N ARG A 195 0.75 1.46 -2.43
CA ARG A 195 -0.19 2.47 -1.99
C ARG A 195 0.13 3.80 -2.65
N PHE A 196 -0.85 4.39 -3.32
CA PHE A 196 -0.72 5.69 -3.99
C PHE A 196 -1.09 6.82 -3.03
N SER A 197 -0.17 7.78 -2.84
CA SER A 197 -0.40 8.90 -1.91
C SER A 197 -1.50 9.87 -2.39
N LYS A 198 -1.78 9.90 -3.69
CA LYS A 198 -2.79 10.78 -4.30
C LYS A 198 -4.20 10.53 -3.77
N ASP A 199 -4.59 9.27 -3.65
CA ASP A 199 -5.96 8.85 -3.32
C ASP A 199 -6.02 7.77 -2.23
N SER A 200 -4.87 7.42 -1.64
CA SER A 200 -4.71 6.36 -0.64
C SER A 200 -5.15 4.97 -1.08
N GLU A 201 -5.40 4.79 -2.38
CA GLU A 201 -5.72 3.50 -2.97
C GLU A 201 -4.50 2.58 -2.98
N THR A 202 -4.77 1.29 -2.91
CA THR A 202 -3.75 0.25 -2.92
C THR A 202 -4.00 -0.69 -4.09
N ALA A 203 -2.97 -0.95 -4.88
CA ALA A 203 -3.02 -1.91 -5.99
C ALA A 203 -1.82 -2.84 -5.96
N THR A 204 -2.00 -4.07 -6.42
CA THR A 204 -0.91 -5.05 -6.58
C THR A 204 -0.40 -5.02 -8.01
N GLY A 205 0.91 -4.83 -8.18
CA GLY A 205 1.58 -4.85 -9.48
C GLY A 205 2.64 -5.93 -9.58
N SER A 206 2.93 -6.39 -10.79
CA SER A 206 4.03 -7.29 -11.08
C SER A 206 5.36 -6.55 -11.02
N LEU A 207 6.32 -7.03 -10.24
CA LEU A 207 7.63 -6.42 -10.07
C LEU A 207 8.68 -7.10 -10.96
N SER A 208 9.48 -6.29 -11.65
CA SER A 208 10.70 -6.70 -12.34
C SER A 208 11.83 -5.76 -12.00
N ILE A 209 13.01 -6.28 -11.67
CA ILE A 209 14.17 -5.47 -11.28
C ILE A 209 15.22 -5.56 -12.38
N TYR A 210 15.72 -4.41 -12.80
CA TYR A 210 16.78 -4.28 -13.78
C TYR A 210 17.99 -3.58 -13.16
N ASN A 211 19.14 -4.26 -13.22
CA ASN A 211 20.40 -3.69 -12.78
C ASN A 211 20.90 -2.71 -13.85
N THR A 212 21.19 -1.48 -13.46
CA THR A 212 21.78 -0.50 -14.37
C THR A 212 23.30 -0.69 -14.47
N GLU A 213 23.94 0.01 -15.41
CA GLU A 213 25.42 -0.01 -15.52
C GLU A 213 26.10 0.63 -14.28
N ASP A 214 25.39 1.52 -13.60
CA ASP A 214 25.78 2.07 -12.31
C ASP A 214 25.42 1.07 -11.21
N LYS A 215 26.44 0.46 -10.58
CA LYS A 215 26.29 -0.63 -9.61
C LYS A 215 25.50 -0.26 -8.35
N ASP A 216 25.38 1.03 -8.09
CA ASP A 216 24.68 1.51 -6.88
C ASP A 216 23.20 1.83 -7.15
N VAL A 217 22.72 1.67 -8.39
CA VAL A 217 21.38 2.02 -8.80
C VAL A 217 20.70 0.87 -9.54
N ASN A 218 19.57 0.42 -9.03
CA ASN A 218 18.70 -0.54 -9.68
C ASN A 218 17.35 0.12 -10.00
N LEU A 219 16.70 -0.30 -11.07
CA LEU A 219 15.36 0.16 -11.43
C LEU A 219 14.36 -0.96 -11.20
N GLY A 220 13.33 -0.66 -10.40
CA GLY A 220 12.16 -1.52 -10.22
C GLY A 220 11.04 -1.07 -11.16
N PHE A 221 10.51 -1.98 -11.97
CA PHE A 221 9.36 -1.76 -12.83
C PHE A 221 8.16 -2.48 -12.22
N ILE A 222 7.16 -1.73 -11.81
CA ILE A 222 5.93 -2.25 -11.23
C ILE A 222 4.81 -2.05 -12.24
N THR A 223 4.33 -3.15 -12.83
CA THR A 223 3.34 -3.14 -13.91
C THR A 223 1.96 -3.49 -13.38
N PHE A 224 0.99 -2.65 -13.70
CA PHE A 224 -0.42 -2.77 -13.34
C PHE A 224 -1.28 -2.98 -14.58
N ASN A 225 -2.40 -3.69 -14.45
CA ASN A 225 -3.37 -3.97 -15.51
C ASN A 225 -4.70 -3.26 -15.29
N GLU A 226 -4.82 -2.43 -14.26
CA GLU A 226 -6.05 -1.74 -13.90
C GLU A 226 -5.75 -0.35 -13.32
N SER A 227 -6.81 0.44 -13.11
CA SER A 227 -6.76 1.77 -12.46
C SER A 227 -5.95 2.85 -13.19
N MET A 228 -5.46 2.61 -14.40
CA MET A 228 -4.65 3.55 -15.20
C MET A 228 -5.34 4.91 -15.36
N VAL A 229 -6.66 4.94 -15.55
CA VAL A 229 -7.46 6.16 -15.75
C VAL A 229 -7.26 7.19 -14.64
N ARG A 230 -7.01 6.75 -13.40
CA ARG A 230 -6.80 7.64 -12.24
C ARG A 230 -5.50 8.43 -12.32
N TYR A 231 -4.49 7.87 -13.02
CA TYR A 231 -3.13 8.41 -13.02
C TYR A 231 -2.63 8.82 -14.40
N VAL A 232 -3.46 8.67 -15.44
CA VAL A 232 -3.07 8.82 -16.85
C VAL A 232 -2.50 10.21 -17.20
N GLY A 233 -2.89 11.26 -16.49
CA GLY A 233 -2.39 12.62 -16.65
C GLY A 233 -1.10 12.92 -15.90
N GLU A 234 -0.59 11.99 -15.09
CA GLU A 234 0.55 12.24 -14.23
C GLU A 234 1.79 11.44 -14.66
N ARG A 235 2.94 12.10 -14.72
CA ARG A 235 4.22 11.43 -15.00
C ARG A 235 4.87 10.91 -13.73
N PHE A 236 4.67 11.58 -12.59
CA PHE A 236 5.27 11.22 -11.31
C PHE A 236 4.18 10.97 -10.29
N LEU A 237 4.28 9.85 -9.61
CA LEU A 237 3.39 9.46 -8.53
C LEU A 237 4.20 9.30 -7.24
N ASP A 238 3.67 9.79 -6.13
CA ASP A 238 4.21 9.51 -4.82
C ASP A 238 3.57 8.23 -4.32
N ILE A 239 4.39 7.20 -4.09
CA ILE A 239 3.94 5.85 -3.73
C ILE A 239 4.64 5.33 -2.49
N GLN A 240 4.03 4.35 -1.86
CA GLN A 240 4.61 3.54 -0.79
C GLN A 240 4.55 2.07 -1.19
N LEU A 241 5.66 1.36 -1.11
CA LEU A 241 5.67 -0.09 -1.24
C LEU A 241 5.21 -0.70 0.08
N VAL A 242 4.25 -1.61 0.00
CA VAL A 242 3.83 -2.45 1.13
C VAL A 242 4.55 -3.77 0.96
N LEU A 243 5.69 -3.93 1.64
CA LEU A 243 6.57 -5.08 1.45
C LEU A 243 6.09 -6.30 2.23
N GLU A 244 5.43 -6.08 3.36
CA GLU A 244 4.85 -7.13 4.18
C GLU A 244 3.52 -6.63 4.77
N ASP A 245 2.48 -7.45 4.61
CA ASP A 245 1.19 -7.24 5.29
C ASP A 245 1.16 -8.18 6.52
N GLU A 246 2.21 -8.13 7.33
CA GLU A 246 2.25 -8.85 8.59
C GLU A 246 1.35 -8.14 9.59
N SER A 247 0.10 -8.62 9.64
CA SER A 247 -0.83 -8.20 10.68
C SER A 247 -0.47 -8.89 11.99
N GLY A 248 -0.01 -8.10 12.95
CA GLY A 248 0.37 -8.57 14.28
C GLY A 248 0.03 -7.54 15.36
N LEU A 249 0.40 -7.86 16.59
CA LEU A 249 0.30 -6.95 17.71
C LEU A 249 1.52 -6.02 17.73
N LYS A 250 1.27 -4.71 17.79
CA LYS A 250 2.32 -3.72 17.95
C LYS A 250 2.68 -3.55 19.42
N ILE A 251 3.92 -3.86 19.79
CA ILE A 251 4.41 -3.77 21.17
C ILE A 251 5.70 -2.92 21.25
N PRO A 252 5.94 -2.17 22.34
CA PRO A 252 7.20 -1.44 22.53
C PRO A 252 8.40 -2.37 22.60
N LYS A 253 9.53 -2.00 22.04
CA LYS A 253 10.78 -2.77 22.16
C LYS A 253 11.22 -2.97 23.61
N SER A 254 10.99 -1.97 24.48
CA SER A 254 11.29 -2.02 25.91
C SER A 254 10.51 -3.09 26.68
N SER A 255 9.37 -3.54 26.15
CA SER A 255 8.57 -4.58 26.80
C SER A 255 9.12 -5.99 26.56
N VAL A 256 9.96 -6.18 25.54
CA VAL A 256 10.48 -7.49 25.16
C VAL A 256 11.74 -7.80 25.96
N VAL A 257 11.77 -9.00 26.53
CA VAL A 257 12.90 -9.57 27.26
C VAL A 257 13.33 -10.90 26.66
N GLU A 258 14.60 -11.24 26.85
CA GLU A 258 15.13 -12.57 26.57
C GLU A 258 15.23 -13.36 27.87
N GLN A 259 14.69 -14.58 27.89
CA GLN A 259 14.76 -15.47 29.04
C GLN A 259 15.23 -16.86 28.63
N GLU A 260 16.09 -17.48 29.48
CA GLU A 260 16.58 -18.83 29.27
C GLU A 260 15.63 -19.87 29.85
N PHE A 261 15.46 -20.97 29.12
CA PHE A 261 14.64 -22.12 29.49
C PHE A 261 15.40 -23.40 29.24
N TYR A 262 15.15 -24.45 30.04
CA TYR A 262 15.61 -25.80 29.69
C TYR A 262 14.79 -26.31 28.50
N THR A 263 15.47 -26.89 27.52
CA THR A 263 14.84 -27.57 26.40
C THR A 263 14.78 -29.07 26.66
N VAL A 264 13.58 -29.62 26.54
CA VAL A 264 13.30 -31.03 26.83
C VAL A 264 12.54 -31.65 25.67
N PRO A 265 12.88 -32.86 25.20
CA PRO A 265 12.08 -33.50 24.15
C PRO A 265 10.63 -33.68 24.61
N GLN A 266 9.68 -33.41 23.71
CA GLN A 266 8.25 -33.43 24.00
C GLN A 266 7.76 -34.75 24.61
N ASP A 267 8.40 -35.86 24.27
CA ASP A 267 8.05 -37.19 24.75
C ASP A 267 8.27 -37.37 26.26
N TYR A 268 8.98 -36.47 26.93
CA TYR A 268 9.22 -36.48 28.37
C TYR A 268 8.18 -35.68 29.16
N ILE A 269 7.27 -35.00 28.48
CA ILE A 269 6.18 -34.26 29.12
C ILE A 269 5.00 -35.19 29.35
N THR A 270 4.47 -35.18 30.57
CA THR A 270 3.32 -36.01 30.99
C THR A 270 2.31 -35.15 31.78
N GLN A 271 1.19 -35.74 32.12
CA GLN A 271 0.21 -35.16 33.03
C GLN A 271 0.21 -35.84 34.35
N GLY A 272 0.03 -35.10 35.44
CA GLY A 272 -0.11 -35.67 36.78
C GLY A 272 -1.32 -36.61 36.88
N GLY A 273 -1.19 -37.76 37.56
CA GLY A 273 -2.19 -38.83 37.57
C GLY A 273 -3.61 -38.41 38.00
N ASP A 274 -3.73 -37.44 38.93
CA ASP A 274 -5.01 -36.90 39.43
C ASP A 274 -5.22 -35.41 39.07
N SER A 275 -4.29 -34.79 38.34
CA SER A 275 -4.34 -33.37 37.90
C SER A 275 -4.21 -33.26 36.40
N SER A 276 -4.83 -32.23 35.82
CA SER A 276 -4.65 -31.90 34.41
C SER A 276 -3.36 -31.10 34.14
N GLN A 277 -2.50 -30.93 35.13
CA GLN A 277 -1.27 -30.15 35.05
C GLN A 277 -0.18 -30.95 34.34
N SER A 278 0.52 -30.23 33.45
CA SER A 278 1.67 -30.77 32.74
C SER A 278 2.88 -30.85 33.65
N GLY A 279 3.73 -31.80 33.46
CA GLY A 279 4.96 -31.98 34.23
C GLY A 279 5.88 -33.01 33.62
N VAL A 280 6.88 -33.39 34.40
CA VAL A 280 7.93 -34.35 34.04
C VAL A 280 8.09 -35.40 35.11
N LEU A 281 8.61 -36.53 34.75
CA LEU A 281 9.00 -37.57 35.73
C LEU A 281 10.49 -37.42 36.03
N VAL A 282 10.82 -36.99 37.26
CA VAL A 282 12.19 -36.80 37.73
C VAL A 282 12.66 -38.09 38.43
N GLN A 283 13.83 -38.57 38.07
CA GLN A 283 14.47 -39.70 38.74
C GLN A 283 15.08 -39.24 40.08
N THR A 284 14.52 -39.73 41.19
CA THR A 284 15.01 -39.39 42.53
C THR A 284 16.03 -40.45 43.06
N ASP A 285 15.85 -41.71 42.66
CA ASP A 285 16.76 -42.83 42.99
C ASP A 285 16.85 -43.80 41.79
N ALA A 286 17.73 -44.80 41.87
CA ALA A 286 17.98 -45.72 40.77
C ALA A 286 16.70 -46.40 40.19
N ASN A 287 15.62 -46.48 40.97
CA ASN A 287 14.35 -47.12 40.56
C ASN A 287 13.10 -46.30 40.95
N THR A 288 13.26 -45.06 41.37
CA THR A 288 12.13 -44.25 41.84
C THR A 288 12.03 -42.99 41.01
N THR A 289 10.83 -42.70 40.49
CA THR A 289 10.50 -41.48 39.78
C THR A 289 9.43 -40.72 40.53
N THR A 290 9.54 -39.40 40.54
CA THR A 290 8.55 -38.51 41.12
C THR A 290 8.03 -37.60 40.04
N PHE A 291 6.70 -37.41 40.00
CA PHE A 291 6.12 -36.39 39.10
C PHE A 291 6.38 -34.99 39.67
N GLU A 292 6.96 -34.13 38.88
CA GLU A 292 7.13 -32.71 39.18
C GLU A 292 6.37 -31.88 38.16
N GLU A 293 5.54 -30.96 38.67
CA GLU A 293 4.81 -30.04 37.84
C GLU A 293 5.78 -29.10 37.11
N ALA A 294 5.58 -28.92 35.81
CA ALA A 294 6.39 -28.07 35.00
C ALA A 294 5.52 -27.29 34.04
N LYS A 295 5.59 -25.95 34.16
CA LYS A 295 4.93 -25.06 33.22
C LYS A 295 5.66 -25.08 31.88
N VAL A 296 4.90 -25.28 30.80
CA VAL A 296 5.40 -25.25 29.45
C VAL A 296 5.23 -23.82 28.93
N TYR A 297 6.32 -23.16 28.52
CA TYR A 297 6.35 -21.82 28.01
C TYR A 297 6.30 -21.74 26.50
N TYR A 298 6.79 -22.79 25.84
CA TYR A 298 6.74 -22.88 24.36
C TYR A 298 6.91 -24.35 23.94
N ARG A 299 6.28 -24.73 22.83
CA ARG A 299 6.50 -26.00 22.12
C ARG A 299 6.98 -25.69 20.74
N ASP A 300 8.16 -26.13 20.42
CA ASP A 300 8.71 -26.09 19.09
C ASP A 300 8.31 -27.37 18.34
N ASN A 301 7.37 -27.24 17.43
CA ASN A 301 6.87 -28.38 16.65
C ASN A 301 7.84 -28.82 15.55
N GLU A 302 8.82 -27.99 15.17
CA GLU A 302 9.81 -28.33 14.15
C GLU A 302 10.92 -29.20 14.75
N THR A 303 11.41 -28.83 15.92
CA THR A 303 12.47 -29.57 16.62
C THR A 303 11.92 -30.64 17.55
N GLY A 304 10.63 -30.60 17.90
CA GLY A 304 10.01 -31.47 18.86
C GLY A 304 10.44 -31.20 20.32
N MET A 305 10.97 -30.01 20.60
CA MET A 305 11.42 -29.58 21.92
C MET A 305 10.38 -28.72 22.63
N VAL A 306 10.40 -28.79 23.96
CA VAL A 306 9.52 -28.04 24.87
C VAL A 306 10.41 -27.24 25.82
N TYR A 307 9.99 -26.01 26.09
CA TYR A 307 10.70 -25.02 26.89
C TYR A 307 10.09 -24.97 28.31
N LEU A 308 10.91 -25.31 29.33
CA LEU A 308 10.52 -25.32 30.73
C LEU A 308 11.32 -24.30 31.53
N ASN A 309 10.74 -23.73 32.60
CA ASN A 309 11.42 -22.73 33.41
C ASN A 309 12.77 -23.28 33.95
N ALA A 310 13.84 -22.52 33.69
CA ALA A 310 15.18 -22.90 34.12
C ALA A 310 15.34 -22.84 35.65
N ASP A 311 14.59 -22.00 36.34
CA ASP A 311 14.67 -21.86 37.82
C ASP A 311 13.91 -22.99 38.56
N ALA A 312 13.09 -23.77 37.84
CA ALA A 312 12.31 -24.84 38.43
C ALA A 312 13.12 -26.15 38.67
N PHE A 313 14.24 -26.28 37.97
CA PHE A 313 15.03 -27.52 37.98
C PHE A 313 16.52 -27.22 38.14
N GLU A 314 17.25 -28.16 38.80
CA GLU A 314 18.71 -28.10 38.84
C GLU A 314 19.33 -28.65 37.56
N GLU A 315 20.46 -28.07 37.15
CA GLU A 315 21.22 -28.55 36.00
C GLU A 315 21.66 -30.01 36.22
N GLY A 316 21.42 -30.85 35.21
CA GLY A 316 21.70 -32.27 35.30
C GLY A 316 20.58 -33.13 35.89
N THR A 317 19.42 -32.51 36.22
CA THR A 317 18.23 -33.29 36.62
C THR A 317 17.91 -34.33 35.54
N VAL A 318 17.74 -35.58 35.98
CA VAL A 318 17.46 -36.72 35.10
C VAL A 318 15.96 -36.94 34.99
N LEU A 319 15.43 -36.82 33.78
CA LEU A 319 14.04 -37.11 33.47
C LEU A 319 13.90 -38.55 32.98
N VAL A 320 12.76 -39.15 33.25
CA VAL A 320 12.39 -40.48 32.75
C VAL A 320 11.21 -40.33 31.81
N LYS A 321 11.32 -40.93 30.63
CA LYS A 321 10.23 -40.90 29.65
C LYS A 321 9.04 -41.70 30.16
N PRO A 322 7.81 -41.21 30.10
CA PRO A 322 6.62 -41.94 30.52
C PRO A 322 6.53 -43.32 29.85
N ASP A 323 6.15 -44.34 30.61
CA ASP A 323 6.02 -45.73 30.17
C ASP A 323 7.29 -46.37 29.53
N SER A 324 8.46 -45.79 29.81
CA SER A 324 9.75 -46.22 29.28
C SER A 324 10.83 -46.20 30.38
N SER A 325 11.99 -46.80 30.07
CA SER A 325 13.20 -46.70 30.89
C SER A 325 14.22 -45.72 30.30
N GLU A 326 13.85 -44.99 29.23
CA GLU A 326 14.70 -43.97 28.61
C GLU A 326 14.82 -42.76 29.53
N THR A 327 16.03 -42.22 29.62
CA THR A 327 16.32 -41.07 30.47
C THR A 327 16.89 -39.92 29.63
N TYR A 328 16.62 -38.72 30.07
CA TYR A 328 17.16 -37.46 29.49
C TYR A 328 17.72 -36.61 30.63
N SER A 329 18.93 -36.09 30.46
CA SER A 329 19.54 -35.18 31.44
C SER A 329 19.32 -33.75 31.00
N MET A 330 18.70 -32.95 31.85
CA MET A 330 18.44 -31.53 31.59
C MET A 330 19.75 -30.74 31.65
N SER A 331 20.32 -30.41 30.52
CA SER A 331 21.55 -29.62 30.39
C SER A 331 21.48 -28.60 29.29
N GLU A 332 20.60 -28.80 28.32
CA GLU A 332 20.46 -27.91 27.19
C GLU A 332 19.47 -26.79 27.50
N LYS A 333 19.86 -25.55 27.16
CA LYS A 333 19.01 -24.37 27.31
C LYS A 333 18.80 -23.70 25.97
N GLY A 334 17.63 -23.12 25.84
CA GLY A 334 17.24 -22.23 24.70
C GLY A 334 16.73 -20.90 25.21
N THR A 335 16.92 -19.87 24.42
CA THR A 335 16.45 -18.52 24.73
C THR A 335 15.15 -18.26 24.00
N LEU A 336 14.15 -17.68 24.68
CA LEU A 336 12.90 -17.20 24.09
C LEU A 336 12.82 -15.68 24.26
N HIS A 337 12.34 -15.01 23.21
CA HIS A 337 11.84 -13.65 23.31
C HIS A 337 10.42 -13.67 23.87
N GLY A 338 10.13 -12.79 24.81
CA GLY A 338 8.80 -12.70 25.40
C GLY A 338 8.54 -11.38 26.09
N VAL A 339 7.34 -11.24 26.58
CA VAL A 339 6.89 -10.09 27.36
C VAL A 339 6.22 -10.56 28.64
N PHE A 340 6.18 -9.72 29.67
CA PHE A 340 5.38 -9.99 30.86
C PHE A 340 3.95 -9.46 30.67
N ASN A 341 3.01 -10.40 30.56
CA ASN A 341 1.58 -10.13 30.55
C ASN A 341 1.09 -9.97 32.00
N ILE A 342 0.38 -8.89 32.29
CA ILE A 342 -0.18 -8.62 33.63
C ILE A 342 -1.59 -9.18 33.69
N ASN A 343 -1.71 -10.38 34.25
CA ASN A 343 -2.98 -11.07 34.39
C ASN A 343 -3.41 -11.11 35.87
N LYS A 344 -4.55 -10.51 36.20
CA LYS A 344 -5.08 -10.42 37.57
C LYS A 344 -4.08 -9.89 38.63
N GLY A 345 -3.17 -9.02 38.21
CA GLY A 345 -2.15 -8.43 39.06
C GLY A 345 -0.87 -9.25 39.19
N TYR A 346 -0.71 -10.32 38.45
CA TYR A 346 0.52 -11.11 38.38
C TYR A 346 1.17 -10.98 37.02
N ALA A 347 2.49 -10.90 36.98
CA ALA A 347 3.28 -10.91 35.76
C ALA A 347 3.50 -12.35 35.29
N GLU A 348 3.11 -12.66 34.08
CA GLU A 348 3.28 -13.96 33.45
C GLU A 348 4.06 -13.81 32.15
N PHE A 349 5.16 -14.54 31.98
CA PHE A 349 5.92 -14.54 30.75
C PHE A 349 5.09 -15.16 29.62
N LYS A 350 4.99 -14.43 28.50
CA LYS A 350 4.39 -14.88 27.25
C LYS A 350 5.43 -14.80 26.14
N GLN A 351 5.63 -15.90 25.42
CA GLN A 351 6.52 -15.94 24.28
C GLN A 351 5.98 -15.05 23.17
N VAL A 352 6.87 -14.35 22.43
CA VAL A 352 6.51 -13.58 21.25
C VAL A 352 7.40 -13.98 20.07
N GLN A 353 6.76 -14.15 18.93
CA GLN A 353 7.43 -14.29 17.65
C GLN A 353 7.42 -12.92 16.96
N ILE A 354 8.62 -12.37 16.76
CA ILE A 354 8.79 -11.07 16.10
C ILE A 354 8.65 -11.29 14.60
N LEU A 355 7.69 -10.61 13.99
CA LEU A 355 7.42 -10.61 12.56
C LEU A 355 8.20 -9.51 11.87
N SER A 356 8.12 -8.28 12.40
CA SER A 356 8.88 -7.14 11.89
C SER A 356 9.21 -6.13 13.00
N GLU A 357 10.11 -5.20 12.72
CA GLU A 357 10.53 -4.17 13.66
C GLU A 357 10.75 -2.79 13.01
N ASN A 358 10.62 -1.76 13.82
CA ASN A 358 11.06 -0.41 13.51
C ASN A 358 11.92 0.15 14.67
N GLU A 359 12.22 1.45 14.70
CA GLU A 359 13.06 2.04 15.74
C GLU A 359 12.51 1.88 17.16
N GLU A 360 11.18 1.91 17.36
CA GLU A 360 10.52 1.97 18.68
C GLU A 360 9.71 0.70 19.02
N TYR A 361 9.24 -0.06 18.01
CA TYR A 361 8.26 -1.12 18.19
C TYR A 361 8.64 -2.41 17.47
N TYR A 362 8.15 -3.53 17.99
CA TYR A 362 8.03 -4.80 17.28
C TYR A 362 6.59 -5.03 16.84
N ILE A 363 6.43 -5.69 15.70
CA ILE A 363 5.19 -6.36 15.31
C ILE A 363 5.37 -7.83 15.64
N VAL A 364 4.50 -8.40 16.45
CA VAL A 364 4.59 -9.80 16.91
C VAL A 364 3.35 -10.58 16.51
N GLU A 365 3.50 -11.89 16.32
CA GLU A 365 2.39 -12.78 16.01
C GLU A 365 1.29 -12.69 17.08
N SER A 366 0.02 -12.76 16.64
CA SER A 366 -1.14 -12.70 17.51
C SER A 366 -1.87 -14.04 17.55
N GLY A 367 -2.24 -14.46 18.75
CA GLY A 367 -3.14 -15.61 18.94
C GLY A 367 -2.48 -16.98 18.87
N SER A 368 -1.14 -17.07 19.00
CA SER A 368 -0.47 -18.34 19.23
C SER A 368 -0.78 -18.88 20.63
N ASP A 369 -0.69 -20.20 20.81
CA ASP A 369 -1.05 -20.88 22.08
C ASP A 369 -0.27 -20.37 23.31
N TYR A 370 0.97 -19.90 23.10
CA TYR A 370 1.87 -19.40 24.15
C TYR A 370 2.11 -17.89 24.08
N GLY A 371 1.51 -17.22 23.07
CA GLY A 371 1.74 -15.83 22.73
C GLY A 371 0.72 -14.87 23.28
N LEU A 372 0.74 -13.66 22.71
CA LEU A 372 -0.18 -12.59 23.05
C LEU A 372 -1.46 -12.67 22.24
N THR A 373 -2.52 -12.15 22.85
CA THR A 373 -3.81 -11.92 22.19
C THR A 373 -4.19 -10.44 22.28
N ASN A 374 -5.16 -10.03 21.44
CA ASN A 374 -5.71 -8.68 21.53
C ASN A 374 -6.24 -8.39 22.93
N TYR A 375 -5.93 -7.20 23.45
CA TYR A 375 -6.30 -6.69 24.77
C TYR A 375 -5.51 -7.28 25.94
N ASP A 376 -4.47 -8.08 25.70
CA ASP A 376 -3.52 -8.43 26.77
C ASP A 376 -2.82 -7.16 27.28
N HIS A 377 -2.65 -7.08 28.60
CA HIS A 377 -1.93 -5.99 29.25
C HIS A 377 -0.48 -6.43 29.47
N ILE A 378 0.45 -5.71 28.87
CA ILE A 378 1.87 -6.02 29.00
C ILE A 378 2.62 -4.94 29.80
N ALA A 379 3.69 -5.32 30.45
CA ALA A 379 4.61 -4.38 31.07
C ALA A 379 5.31 -3.54 29.96
N LEU A 380 5.38 -2.24 30.14
CA LEU A 380 6.05 -1.34 29.17
C LEU A 380 7.58 -1.48 29.23
N ASP A 381 8.13 -1.81 30.38
CA ASP A 381 9.54 -2.16 30.57
C ASP A 381 9.63 -3.56 31.19
N GLY A 382 10.02 -4.54 30.36
CA GLY A 382 10.13 -5.93 30.80
C GLY A 382 11.35 -6.20 31.66
N SER A 383 12.38 -5.36 31.63
CA SER A 383 13.63 -5.56 32.37
C SER A 383 13.49 -5.41 33.88
N GLU A 384 12.47 -4.70 34.31
CA GLU A 384 12.20 -4.44 35.74
C GLU A 384 11.25 -5.47 36.39
N ILE A 385 10.70 -6.41 35.61
CA ILE A 385 9.65 -7.35 36.05
C ILE A 385 10.18 -8.77 36.08
N ARG A 386 9.66 -9.57 37.02
CA ARG A 386 9.95 -11.00 37.14
C ARG A 386 8.68 -11.83 37.03
N GLU A 387 8.84 -13.08 36.63
CA GLU A 387 7.76 -14.07 36.64
C GLU A 387 7.09 -14.13 38.04
N ASP A 388 5.77 -14.22 38.07
CA ASP A 388 4.92 -14.29 39.24
C ASP A 388 5.00 -13.05 40.19
N GLU A 389 5.63 -11.96 39.76
CA GLU A 389 5.67 -10.73 40.52
C GLU A 389 4.27 -10.08 40.60
N ILE A 390 3.93 -9.59 41.79
CA ILE A 390 2.64 -8.87 42.00
C ILE A 390 2.81 -7.42 41.57
N ILE A 391 2.08 -7.03 40.53
CA ILE A 391 2.05 -5.67 39.97
C ILE A 391 0.76 -4.97 40.42
N PHE A 392 0.89 -3.80 41.06
CA PHE A 392 -0.23 -3.02 41.60
C PHE A 392 -0.60 -1.85 40.68
#